data_0291986f20d7bb73b1ce2341f2ed0995
#
_entry.id   0291986f20d7bb73b1ce2341f2ed0995
#
_cell.length_a   1.000
_cell.length_b   1.000
_cell.length_c   1.000
_cell.angle_alpha   90.00
_cell.angle_beta   90.00
_cell.angle_gamma   90.00
#
_symmetry.space_group_name_H-M   'P 1'
#
loop_
_entity.id
_entity.type
_entity.pdbx_description
1 polymer ?
#
loop_
_entity_poly.entity_id
_entity_poly.type
_entity_poly.pdbx_seq_one_letter_code
_entity_poly.pdbx_strand_id
1 'polypeptide(L)'
;LFAEQGWLSMPFSEESGGLGFGPIELSILFEEFGKALVIEPYLASIVLSGTLLDKSPYNQKSELIENINSGNLHISLGYAEVDKGYDYLSPTTNLDSNYVLNGTKTLVLNGANAEKLLVTCVQDEVFKIVILDQNIEGVSVNSFSTVDGQSCSEISFENVKLDESTVVASGDEAINLLNETINLAVLCICAEAVGLMQSCYLKTLEYTKGREQFGQPISNFQVLQHRMVDMYIESELAKSLLIKAMLEVNNQSDEMYKHVSALKSYIGKYGKLSAKEAVQLHGGMGVSEEMMIGHYLKKMISIDALFGNADYHLKKFAS
;
A
#
# COMPACT_ATOMS: atom_id res chain seq x y z
N LEU A 1 -14.22 2.71 -15.18
CA LEU A 1 -14.49 3.92 -14.39
C LEU A 1 -13.20 4.67 -14.05
N PHE A 2 -12.18 4.09 -13.37
CA PHE A 2 -10.95 4.80 -12.99
C PHE A 2 -10.17 5.30 -14.21
N ALA A 3 -10.05 4.46 -15.26
CA ALA A 3 -9.42 4.85 -16.52
C ALA A 3 -10.17 6.02 -17.19
N GLU A 4 -11.49 5.98 -17.27
CA GLU A 4 -12.33 7.02 -17.86
C GLU A 4 -12.24 8.37 -17.13
N GLN A 5 -11.96 8.33 -15.81
CA GLN A 5 -11.76 9.51 -14.98
C GLN A 5 -10.30 10.02 -14.99
N GLY A 6 -9.40 9.33 -15.68
CA GLY A 6 -7.98 9.67 -15.74
C GLY A 6 -7.20 9.36 -14.45
N TRP A 7 -7.81 8.63 -13.49
CA TRP A 7 -7.15 8.35 -12.21
C TRP A 7 -5.96 7.40 -12.35
N LEU A 8 -5.98 6.48 -13.33
CA LEU A 8 -4.88 5.55 -13.53
C LEU A 8 -3.61 6.25 -14.02
N SER A 9 -3.75 7.35 -14.75
CA SER A 9 -2.63 8.12 -15.32
C SER A 9 -2.09 9.22 -14.40
N MET A 10 -2.72 9.43 -13.23
CA MET A 10 -2.38 10.54 -12.33
C MET A 10 -0.88 10.65 -12.01
N PRO A 11 -0.19 9.61 -11.52
CA PRO A 11 1.18 9.76 -11.03
C PRO A 11 2.26 9.64 -12.11
N PHE A 12 1.89 9.25 -13.33
CA PHE A 12 2.89 9.04 -14.37
C PHE A 12 3.32 10.36 -15.02
N SER A 13 4.55 10.39 -15.52
CA SER A 13 5.11 11.54 -16.22
C SER A 13 4.31 11.88 -17.48
N GLU A 14 4.30 13.15 -17.86
CA GLU A 14 3.68 13.60 -19.13
C GLU A 14 4.31 12.91 -20.34
N GLU A 15 5.61 12.59 -20.29
CA GLU A 15 6.33 11.83 -21.32
C GLU A 15 5.78 10.42 -21.52
N SER A 16 5.26 9.81 -20.45
CA SER A 16 4.59 8.49 -20.45
C SER A 16 3.09 8.57 -20.67
N GLY A 17 2.55 9.75 -21.00
CA GLY A 17 1.11 9.98 -21.20
C GLY A 17 0.32 10.11 -19.89
N GLY A 18 0.99 10.42 -18.79
CA GLY A 18 0.37 10.69 -17.50
C GLY A 18 0.02 12.16 -17.26
N LEU A 19 -0.47 12.47 -16.06
CA LEU A 19 -0.84 13.82 -15.64
C LEU A 19 0.28 14.52 -14.83
N GLY A 20 1.36 13.84 -14.49
CA GLY A 20 2.47 14.39 -13.71
C GLY A 20 2.11 14.74 -12.27
N PHE A 21 1.02 14.18 -11.71
CA PHE A 21 0.61 14.44 -10.34
C PHE A 21 1.55 13.74 -9.35
N GLY A 22 1.73 14.40 -8.21
CA GLY A 22 2.72 13.97 -7.23
C GLY A 22 2.12 13.31 -5.98
N PRO A 23 2.96 13.21 -4.92
CA PRO A 23 2.55 12.65 -3.64
C PRO A 23 1.36 13.35 -2.98
N ILE A 24 1.16 14.65 -3.27
CA ILE A 24 0.06 15.45 -2.72
C ILE A 24 -1.28 14.93 -3.25
N GLU A 25 -1.43 14.86 -4.56
CA GLU A 25 -2.67 14.43 -5.22
C GLU A 25 -2.96 12.95 -4.92
N LEU A 26 -1.93 12.11 -4.92
CA LEU A 26 -2.07 10.71 -4.50
C LEU A 26 -2.56 10.59 -3.05
N SER A 27 -2.02 11.40 -2.14
CA SER A 27 -2.45 11.36 -0.73
C SER A 27 -3.92 11.79 -0.59
N ILE A 28 -4.38 12.80 -1.35
CA ILE A 28 -5.78 13.21 -1.36
C ILE A 28 -6.68 12.07 -1.87
N LEU A 29 -6.28 11.41 -2.96
CA LEU A 29 -7.04 10.28 -3.51
C LEU A 29 -7.13 9.11 -2.53
N PHE A 30 -6.01 8.74 -1.91
CA PHE A 30 -5.96 7.64 -0.95
C PHE A 30 -6.74 7.95 0.34
N GLU A 31 -6.80 9.21 0.77
CA GLU A 31 -7.65 9.62 1.88
C GLU A 31 -9.14 9.34 1.58
N GLU A 32 -9.60 9.65 0.36
CA GLU A 32 -10.96 9.30 -0.07
C GLU A 32 -11.16 7.78 -0.23
N PHE A 33 -10.16 7.05 -0.70
CA PHE A 33 -10.19 5.59 -0.74
C PHE A 33 -10.40 4.98 0.66
N GLY A 34 -9.71 5.52 1.67
CA GLY A 34 -9.88 5.09 3.05
C GLY A 34 -11.29 5.34 3.60
N LYS A 35 -11.90 6.49 3.28
CA LYS A 35 -13.27 6.82 3.67
C LYS A 35 -14.29 5.85 3.07
N ALA A 36 -14.05 5.44 1.81
CA ALA A 36 -14.96 4.59 1.04
C ALA A 36 -14.63 3.08 1.14
N LEU A 37 -13.52 2.69 1.77
CA LEU A 37 -13.00 1.31 1.79
C LEU A 37 -12.82 0.72 0.38
N VAL A 38 -12.16 1.48 -0.51
CA VAL A 38 -11.87 1.06 -1.88
C VAL A 38 -10.95 -0.18 -1.87
N ILE A 39 -11.31 -1.20 -2.64
CA ILE A 39 -10.57 -2.48 -2.73
C ILE A 39 -9.90 -2.71 -4.09
N GLU A 40 -10.13 -1.84 -5.05
CA GLU A 40 -9.51 -1.88 -6.36
C GLU A 40 -7.98 -1.81 -6.25
N PRO A 41 -7.23 -2.51 -7.14
CA PRO A 41 -5.79 -2.72 -6.99
C PRO A 41 -4.93 -1.50 -7.39
N TYR A 42 -5.38 -0.28 -7.07
CA TYR A 42 -4.68 0.95 -7.40
C TYR A 42 -3.28 1.01 -6.79
N LEU A 43 -3.15 0.59 -5.51
CA LEU A 43 -1.86 0.51 -4.83
C LEU A 43 -0.89 -0.43 -5.57
N ALA A 44 -1.36 -1.62 -5.96
CA ALA A 44 -0.52 -2.64 -6.61
C ALA A 44 -0.10 -2.24 -8.03
N SER A 45 -1.08 -1.85 -8.87
CA SER A 45 -0.83 -1.63 -10.29
C SER A 45 -0.29 -0.23 -10.60
N ILE A 46 -0.80 0.81 -9.91
CA ILE A 46 -0.41 2.19 -10.20
C ILE A 46 0.75 2.65 -9.32
N VAL A 47 0.60 2.56 -7.98
CA VAL A 47 1.61 3.12 -7.08
C VAL A 47 2.87 2.26 -7.03
N LEU A 48 2.74 0.93 -6.90
CA LEU A 48 3.92 0.06 -6.82
C LEU A 48 4.54 -0.22 -8.19
N SER A 49 3.74 -0.76 -9.12
CA SER A 49 4.28 -1.24 -10.39
C SER A 49 4.43 -0.12 -11.41
N GLY A 50 3.42 0.70 -11.57
CA GLY A 50 3.38 1.76 -12.58
C GLY A 50 4.41 2.85 -12.33
N THR A 51 4.49 3.41 -11.09
CA THR A 51 5.47 4.46 -10.79
C THR A 51 6.92 3.95 -10.82
N LEU A 52 7.15 2.68 -10.45
CA LEU A 52 8.47 2.05 -10.59
C LEU A 52 8.87 1.98 -12.07
N LEU A 53 7.97 1.51 -12.94
CA LEU A 53 8.23 1.43 -14.38
C LEU A 53 8.45 2.82 -15.00
N ASP A 54 7.61 3.80 -14.68
CA ASP A 54 7.70 5.15 -15.23
C ASP A 54 9.07 5.78 -14.95
N LYS A 55 9.59 5.60 -13.73
CA LYS A 55 10.90 6.11 -13.30
C LYS A 55 12.09 5.25 -13.76
N SER A 56 11.84 4.01 -14.21
CA SER A 56 12.92 3.09 -14.59
C SER A 56 13.56 3.44 -15.94
N PRO A 57 14.79 2.95 -16.21
CA PRO A 57 15.44 3.06 -17.51
C PRO A 57 14.89 2.07 -18.55
N TYR A 58 13.81 1.33 -18.24
CA TYR A 58 13.29 0.26 -19.08
C TYR A 58 12.76 0.77 -20.43
N ASN A 59 13.31 0.25 -21.52
CA ASN A 59 13.04 0.76 -22.86
C ASN A 59 11.58 0.58 -23.33
N GLN A 60 10.87 -0.42 -22.82
CA GLN A 60 9.48 -0.72 -23.22
C GLN A 60 8.44 -0.12 -22.25
N LYS A 61 8.86 0.72 -21.31
CA LYS A 61 7.98 1.27 -20.27
C LYS A 61 6.77 2.06 -20.82
N SER A 62 6.99 2.83 -21.90
CA SER A 62 5.93 3.69 -22.46
C SER A 62 4.71 2.89 -22.94
N GLU A 63 4.93 1.77 -23.64
CA GLU A 63 3.86 0.89 -24.08
C GLU A 63 3.10 0.25 -22.88
N LEU A 64 3.87 -0.18 -21.87
CA LEU A 64 3.27 -0.77 -20.66
C LEU A 64 2.41 0.25 -19.91
N ILE A 65 2.90 1.48 -19.75
CA ILE A 65 2.19 2.55 -19.05
C ILE A 65 0.94 2.97 -19.83
N GLU A 66 0.99 3.03 -21.16
CA GLU A 66 -0.20 3.30 -21.99
C GLU A 66 -1.29 2.26 -21.77
N ASN A 67 -0.92 0.97 -21.69
CA ASN A 67 -1.85 -0.12 -21.40
C ASN A 67 -2.38 -0.07 -19.94
N ILE A 68 -1.55 0.31 -18.97
CA ILE A 68 -1.99 0.55 -17.59
C ILE A 68 -2.99 1.72 -17.56
N ASN A 69 -2.71 2.84 -18.21
CA ASN A 69 -3.57 4.03 -18.27
C ASN A 69 -4.95 3.72 -18.85
N SER A 70 -5.00 2.85 -19.86
CA SER A 70 -6.25 2.40 -20.48
C SER A 70 -7.02 1.38 -19.63
N GLY A 71 -6.41 0.84 -18.56
CA GLY A 71 -6.99 -0.22 -17.73
C GLY A 71 -6.96 -1.61 -18.38
N ASN A 72 -6.12 -1.80 -19.41
CA ASN A 72 -6.00 -3.04 -20.17
C ASN A 72 -4.86 -3.94 -19.65
N LEU A 73 -4.04 -3.46 -18.72
CA LEU A 73 -2.90 -4.18 -18.18
C LEU A 73 -2.79 -3.96 -16.68
N HIS A 74 -2.72 -5.05 -15.93
CA HIS A 74 -2.34 -5.05 -14.52
C HIS A 74 -0.94 -5.62 -14.36
N ILE A 75 -0.11 -4.92 -13.62
CA ILE A 75 1.23 -5.38 -13.24
C ILE A 75 1.31 -5.41 -11.72
N SER A 76 1.91 -6.45 -11.17
CA SER A 76 2.12 -6.58 -9.73
C SER A 76 3.59 -6.73 -9.39
N LEU A 77 4.01 -6.16 -8.25
CA LEU A 77 5.38 -6.18 -7.77
C LEU A 77 5.57 -7.26 -6.70
N GLY A 78 6.40 -8.25 -7.00
CA GLY A 78 6.90 -9.24 -6.07
C GLY A 78 8.24 -8.81 -5.48
N TYR A 79 8.23 -8.31 -4.25
CA TYR A 79 9.43 -7.81 -3.55
C TYR A 79 9.69 -8.52 -2.21
N ALA A 80 8.66 -9.03 -1.55
CA ALA A 80 8.74 -9.63 -0.23
C ALA A 80 8.98 -11.15 -0.29
N GLU A 81 9.72 -11.68 0.69
CA GLU A 81 9.99 -13.11 0.88
C GLU A 81 9.74 -13.52 2.34
N VAL A 82 9.25 -14.75 2.56
CA VAL A 82 8.78 -15.22 3.88
C VAL A 82 9.84 -15.04 4.97
N ASP A 83 11.08 -15.48 4.71
CA ASP A 83 12.15 -15.51 5.72
C ASP A 83 12.89 -14.17 5.88
N LYS A 84 12.51 -13.15 5.11
CA LYS A 84 13.17 -11.82 5.12
C LYS A 84 12.43 -10.77 5.94
N GLY A 85 11.20 -11.05 6.38
CA GLY A 85 10.39 -10.07 7.08
C GLY A 85 10.22 -8.79 6.26
N TYR A 86 10.73 -7.66 6.76
CA TYR A 86 10.69 -6.37 6.06
C TYR A 86 12.02 -5.99 5.37
N ASP A 87 12.99 -6.91 5.30
CA ASP A 87 14.21 -6.74 4.50
C ASP A 87 13.96 -7.20 3.07
N TYR A 88 13.56 -6.29 2.21
CA TYR A 88 13.29 -6.52 0.78
C TYR A 88 14.46 -6.17 -0.14
N LEU A 89 15.58 -5.69 0.41
CA LEU A 89 16.79 -5.39 -0.38
C LEU A 89 17.78 -6.56 -0.47
N SER A 90 17.53 -7.64 0.28
CA SER A 90 18.36 -8.84 0.28
C SER A 90 17.56 -10.08 -0.15
N PRO A 91 17.01 -10.10 -1.39
CA PRO A 91 16.20 -11.23 -1.84
C PRO A 91 17.02 -12.51 -1.96
N THR A 92 16.37 -13.66 -1.73
CA THR A 92 16.90 -15.00 -2.04
C THR A 92 16.52 -15.47 -3.42
N THR A 93 15.48 -14.87 -4.03
CA THR A 93 15.13 -15.11 -5.44
C THR A 93 16.32 -14.79 -6.31
N ASN A 94 16.78 -15.80 -7.07
CA ASN A 94 18.02 -15.75 -7.81
C ASN A 94 17.76 -15.81 -9.32
N LEU A 95 18.49 -14.98 -10.07
CA LEU A 95 18.61 -15.02 -11.52
C LEU A 95 20.01 -15.51 -11.84
N ASP A 96 20.17 -16.65 -12.49
CA ASP A 96 21.50 -17.15 -12.82
C ASP A 96 22.12 -16.41 -14.02
N SER A 97 23.37 -16.76 -14.36
CA SER A 97 24.09 -16.16 -15.49
C SER A 97 23.45 -16.47 -16.88
N ASN A 98 22.57 -17.45 -16.98
CA ASN A 98 21.80 -17.78 -18.17
C ASN A 98 20.39 -17.17 -18.14
N TYR A 99 20.13 -16.25 -17.23
CA TYR A 99 18.83 -15.61 -17.02
C TYR A 99 17.73 -16.60 -16.62
N VAL A 100 18.04 -17.64 -15.84
CA VAL A 100 17.04 -18.54 -15.28
C VAL A 100 16.66 -18.07 -13.87
N LEU A 101 15.38 -17.72 -13.69
CA LEU A 101 14.84 -17.21 -12.42
C LEU A 101 14.31 -18.36 -11.56
N ASN A 102 14.74 -18.38 -10.28
CA ASN A 102 14.28 -19.33 -9.27
C ASN A 102 14.04 -18.59 -7.94
N GLY A 103 12.97 -18.96 -7.23
CA GLY A 103 12.65 -18.40 -5.91
C GLY A 103 11.16 -18.28 -5.66
N THR A 104 10.79 -17.59 -4.59
CA THR A 104 9.38 -17.40 -4.21
C THR A 104 9.16 -15.99 -3.64
N LYS A 105 8.13 -15.32 -4.11
CA LYS A 105 7.66 -14.05 -3.57
C LYS A 105 6.35 -14.22 -2.83
N THR A 106 6.24 -13.60 -1.68
CA THR A 106 5.01 -13.60 -0.87
C THR A 106 4.39 -12.20 -0.83
N LEU A 107 3.13 -12.13 -0.39
CA LEU A 107 2.38 -10.87 -0.27
C LEU A 107 2.37 -10.03 -1.56
N VAL A 108 2.34 -10.69 -2.72
CA VAL A 108 2.21 -10.01 -4.01
C VAL A 108 0.78 -9.51 -4.16
N LEU A 109 0.59 -8.21 -3.93
CA LEU A 109 -0.74 -7.58 -4.02
C LEU A 109 -1.27 -7.69 -5.45
N ASN A 110 -2.51 -8.16 -5.59
CA ASN A 110 -3.20 -8.40 -6.87
C ASN A 110 -2.45 -9.37 -7.81
N GLY A 111 -1.51 -10.17 -7.30
CA GLY A 111 -0.67 -11.04 -8.10
C GLY A 111 -1.43 -12.02 -9.00
N ALA A 112 -2.57 -12.55 -8.52
CA ALA A 112 -3.38 -13.50 -9.28
C ALA A 112 -4.08 -12.89 -10.53
N ASN A 113 -4.30 -11.57 -10.52
CA ASN A 113 -5.00 -10.87 -11.60
C ASN A 113 -4.05 -10.02 -12.47
N ALA A 114 -2.75 -10.11 -12.24
CA ALA A 114 -1.77 -9.39 -13.03
C ALA A 114 -1.38 -10.18 -14.27
N GLU A 115 -1.29 -9.54 -15.42
CA GLU A 115 -0.77 -10.15 -16.65
C GLU A 115 0.75 -10.21 -16.63
N LYS A 116 1.39 -9.24 -15.98
CA LYS A 116 2.86 -9.17 -15.83
C LYS A 116 3.27 -8.99 -14.37
N LEU A 117 4.46 -9.47 -14.07
CA LEU A 117 5.08 -9.39 -12.77
C LEU A 117 6.39 -8.62 -12.84
N LEU A 118 6.57 -7.65 -11.95
CA LEU A 118 7.88 -7.11 -11.60
C LEU A 118 8.41 -7.91 -10.42
N VAL A 119 9.64 -8.40 -10.51
CA VAL A 119 10.22 -9.29 -9.49
C VAL A 119 11.61 -8.81 -9.10
N THR A 120 11.82 -8.60 -7.80
CA THR A 120 13.16 -8.33 -7.27
C THR A 120 13.95 -9.64 -7.16
N CYS A 121 15.18 -9.63 -7.60
CA CYS A 121 16.07 -10.80 -7.55
C CYS A 121 17.53 -10.37 -7.38
N VAL A 122 18.42 -11.33 -7.24
CA VAL A 122 19.87 -11.13 -7.24
C VAL A 122 20.50 -11.93 -8.37
N GLN A 123 21.43 -11.33 -9.11
CA GLN A 123 22.26 -12.01 -10.09
C GLN A 123 23.73 -11.64 -9.82
N ASP A 124 24.59 -12.64 -9.55
CA ASP A 124 26.02 -12.42 -9.25
C ASP A 124 26.22 -11.34 -8.16
N GLU A 125 25.45 -11.43 -7.06
CA GLU A 125 25.42 -10.48 -5.93
C GLU A 125 24.89 -9.09 -6.27
N VAL A 126 24.45 -8.82 -7.51
CA VAL A 126 23.86 -7.56 -7.94
C VAL A 126 22.34 -7.62 -7.82
N PHE A 127 21.76 -6.66 -7.10
CA PHE A 127 20.30 -6.52 -6.99
C PHE A 127 19.69 -6.12 -8.34
N LYS A 128 18.61 -6.77 -8.74
CA LYS A 128 17.91 -6.51 -9.99
C LYS A 128 16.40 -6.50 -9.82
N ILE A 129 15.73 -5.80 -10.71
CA ILE A 129 14.29 -5.89 -10.93
C ILE A 129 14.09 -6.38 -12.35
N VAL A 130 13.33 -7.47 -12.50
CA VAL A 130 12.98 -8.04 -13.81
C VAL A 130 11.48 -7.98 -14.03
N ILE A 131 11.06 -7.96 -15.30
CA ILE A 131 9.66 -8.06 -15.71
C ILE A 131 9.44 -9.34 -16.50
N LEU A 132 8.31 -10.03 -16.24
CA LEU A 132 7.93 -11.25 -16.95
C LEU A 132 6.42 -11.38 -17.06
N ASP A 133 5.97 -12.19 -18.01
CA ASP A 133 4.56 -12.58 -18.11
C ASP A 133 4.20 -13.57 -17.01
N GLN A 134 3.04 -13.40 -16.36
CA GLN A 134 2.61 -14.30 -15.30
C GLN A 134 2.40 -15.75 -15.80
N ASN A 135 1.98 -15.90 -17.05
CA ASN A 135 1.65 -17.19 -17.65
C ASN A 135 2.84 -17.92 -18.30
N ILE A 136 4.08 -17.44 -18.09
CA ILE A 136 5.27 -18.13 -18.61
C ILE A 136 5.49 -19.46 -17.88
N GLU A 137 6.07 -20.45 -18.58
CA GLU A 137 6.38 -21.76 -17.99
C GLU A 137 7.31 -21.61 -16.77
N GLY A 138 6.97 -22.31 -15.69
CA GLY A 138 7.72 -22.29 -14.43
C GLY A 138 7.20 -21.28 -13.39
N VAL A 139 6.19 -20.48 -13.72
CA VAL A 139 5.51 -19.60 -12.76
C VAL A 139 4.30 -20.31 -12.16
N SER A 140 4.21 -20.31 -10.83
CA SER A 140 3.06 -20.84 -10.08
C SER A 140 2.50 -19.77 -9.16
N VAL A 141 1.19 -19.55 -9.22
CA VAL A 141 0.49 -18.53 -8.42
C VAL A 141 -0.47 -19.20 -7.44
N ASN A 142 -0.28 -18.95 -6.16
CA ASN A 142 -1.18 -19.38 -5.09
C ASN A 142 -1.86 -18.13 -4.49
N SER A 143 -3.14 -17.93 -4.84
CA SER A 143 -3.89 -16.75 -4.43
C SER A 143 -4.62 -16.95 -3.10
N PHE A 144 -4.72 -15.88 -2.32
CA PHE A 144 -5.49 -15.81 -1.08
C PHE A 144 -6.03 -14.39 -0.86
N SER A 145 -7.03 -14.27 0.01
CA SER A 145 -7.54 -12.96 0.41
C SER A 145 -6.93 -12.54 1.74
N THR A 146 -6.58 -11.27 1.85
CA THR A 146 -6.16 -10.66 3.12
C THR A 146 -7.38 -10.43 4.02
N VAL A 147 -7.15 -10.09 5.30
CA VAL A 147 -8.24 -9.90 6.28
C VAL A 147 -9.21 -8.76 5.89
N ASP A 148 -8.76 -7.80 5.12
CA ASP A 148 -9.53 -6.68 4.56
C ASP A 148 -10.14 -6.98 3.18
N GLY A 149 -10.02 -8.22 2.68
CA GLY A 149 -10.64 -8.69 1.45
C GLY A 149 -9.86 -8.39 0.17
N GLN A 150 -8.65 -7.83 0.25
CA GLN A 150 -7.82 -7.61 -0.94
C GLN A 150 -7.25 -8.92 -1.48
N SER A 151 -7.09 -9.02 -2.81
CA SER A 151 -6.41 -10.13 -3.47
C SER A 151 -4.91 -10.05 -3.25
N CYS A 152 -4.32 -11.16 -2.83
CA CYS A 152 -2.88 -11.30 -2.61
C CYS A 152 -2.43 -12.68 -3.09
N SER A 153 -1.14 -12.84 -3.38
CA SER A 153 -0.60 -14.10 -3.85
C SER A 153 0.78 -14.41 -3.28
N GLU A 154 1.06 -15.69 -3.18
CA GLU A 154 2.41 -16.23 -3.18
C GLU A 154 2.74 -16.70 -4.60
N ILE A 155 3.90 -16.32 -5.13
CA ILE A 155 4.31 -16.64 -6.50
C ILE A 155 5.67 -17.32 -6.46
N SER A 156 5.72 -18.55 -6.98
CA SER A 156 6.94 -19.35 -7.09
C SER A 156 7.45 -19.39 -8.53
N PHE A 157 8.75 -19.34 -8.68
CA PHE A 157 9.49 -19.35 -9.92
C PHE A 157 10.39 -20.60 -9.92
N GLU A 158 10.19 -21.52 -10.88
CA GLU A 158 10.95 -22.74 -11.04
C GLU A 158 11.52 -22.83 -12.47
N ASN A 159 12.82 -22.57 -12.60
CA ASN A 159 13.53 -22.59 -13.87
C ASN A 159 12.90 -21.69 -14.96
N VAL A 160 12.39 -20.54 -14.57
CA VAL A 160 11.78 -19.58 -15.49
C VAL A 160 12.85 -18.96 -16.37
N LYS A 161 12.77 -19.18 -17.68
CA LYS A 161 13.72 -18.69 -18.66
C LYS A 161 13.40 -17.26 -19.06
N LEU A 162 14.27 -16.36 -18.76
CA LEU A 162 14.24 -14.95 -19.15
C LEU A 162 15.38 -14.63 -20.09
N ASP A 163 15.56 -13.38 -20.43
CA ASP A 163 16.72 -12.84 -21.16
C ASP A 163 17.06 -11.43 -20.66
N GLU A 164 18.11 -10.85 -21.18
CA GLU A 164 18.61 -9.53 -20.78
C GLU A 164 17.56 -8.41 -20.98
N SER A 165 16.68 -8.55 -21.97
CA SER A 165 15.64 -7.55 -22.27
C SER A 165 14.56 -7.46 -21.19
N THR A 166 14.47 -8.46 -20.30
CA THR A 166 13.54 -8.48 -19.15
C THR A 166 14.04 -7.68 -17.95
N VAL A 167 15.31 -7.25 -17.94
CA VAL A 167 15.89 -6.48 -16.84
C VAL A 167 15.37 -5.04 -16.88
N VAL A 168 14.64 -4.64 -15.85
CA VAL A 168 14.06 -3.30 -15.72
C VAL A 168 15.07 -2.31 -15.12
N ALA A 169 15.78 -2.73 -14.07
CA ALA A 169 16.84 -1.95 -13.43
C ALA A 169 17.83 -2.88 -12.71
N SER A 170 19.05 -2.37 -12.43
CA SER A 170 20.14 -3.15 -11.85
C SER A 170 20.98 -2.31 -10.88
N GLY A 171 21.53 -2.96 -9.85
CA GLY A 171 22.44 -2.34 -8.89
C GLY A 171 21.78 -1.24 -8.06
N ASP A 172 22.52 -0.16 -7.79
CA ASP A 172 22.08 0.96 -6.97
C ASP A 172 20.82 1.65 -7.54
N GLU A 173 20.69 1.71 -8.87
CA GLU A 173 19.49 2.26 -9.52
C GLU A 173 18.24 1.45 -9.16
N ALA A 174 18.30 0.11 -9.20
CA ALA A 174 17.19 -0.75 -8.83
C ALA A 174 16.84 -0.64 -7.33
N ILE A 175 17.86 -0.53 -6.46
CA ILE A 175 17.69 -0.31 -5.02
C ILE A 175 16.99 1.03 -4.75
N ASN A 176 17.44 2.10 -5.39
CA ASN A 176 16.84 3.43 -5.22
C ASN A 176 15.40 3.48 -5.72
N LEU A 177 15.13 2.92 -6.92
CA LEU A 177 13.78 2.80 -7.46
C LEU A 177 12.83 2.06 -6.50
N LEU A 178 13.26 0.91 -5.96
CA LEU A 178 12.44 0.16 -5.01
C LEU A 178 12.19 0.96 -3.73
N ASN A 179 13.23 1.59 -3.16
CA ASN A 179 13.11 2.37 -1.93
C ASN A 179 12.15 3.57 -2.10
N GLU A 180 12.26 4.32 -3.19
CA GLU A 180 11.35 5.42 -3.49
C GLU A 180 9.91 4.94 -3.66
N THR A 181 9.72 3.85 -4.42
CA THR A 181 8.41 3.24 -4.67
C THR A 181 7.75 2.77 -3.38
N ILE A 182 8.48 2.06 -2.53
CA ILE A 182 7.96 1.61 -1.22
C ILE A 182 7.67 2.81 -0.32
N ASN A 183 8.52 3.84 -0.30
CA ASN A 183 8.28 5.04 0.50
C ASN A 183 6.98 5.77 0.07
N LEU A 184 6.75 5.89 -1.24
CA LEU A 184 5.52 6.45 -1.78
C LEU A 184 4.31 5.58 -1.42
N ALA A 185 4.42 4.25 -1.54
CA ALA A 185 3.37 3.32 -1.17
C ALA A 185 3.02 3.41 0.33
N VAL A 186 4.02 3.54 1.21
CA VAL A 186 3.80 3.77 2.65
C VAL A 186 3.06 5.08 2.90
N LEU A 187 3.42 6.18 2.20
CA LEU A 187 2.70 7.44 2.30
C LEU A 187 1.23 7.28 1.88
N CYS A 188 0.98 6.62 0.75
CA CYS A 188 -0.37 6.38 0.23
C CYS A 188 -1.25 5.58 1.20
N ILE A 189 -0.76 4.45 1.74
CA ILE A 189 -1.55 3.67 2.71
C ILE A 189 -1.73 4.40 4.05
N CYS A 190 -0.81 5.30 4.42
CA CYS A 190 -1.00 6.16 5.56
C CYS A 190 -2.07 7.23 5.31
N ALA A 191 -2.15 7.78 4.10
CA ALA A 191 -3.24 8.67 3.71
C ALA A 191 -4.60 7.96 3.74
N GLU A 192 -4.65 6.73 3.22
CA GLU A 192 -5.83 5.85 3.31
C GLU A 192 -6.25 5.65 4.77
N ALA A 193 -5.30 5.37 5.66
CA ALA A 193 -5.56 5.22 7.08
C ALA A 193 -6.11 6.49 7.76
N VAL A 194 -5.64 7.67 7.37
CA VAL A 194 -6.17 8.96 7.88
C VAL A 194 -7.64 9.13 7.49
N GLY A 195 -8.00 8.87 6.22
CA GLY A 195 -9.39 8.90 5.77
C GLY A 195 -10.29 7.90 6.52
N LEU A 196 -9.74 6.71 6.78
CA LEU A 196 -10.39 5.66 7.56
C LEU A 196 -10.61 6.09 9.02
N MET A 197 -9.61 6.67 9.69
CA MET A 197 -9.72 7.18 11.07
C MET A 197 -10.81 8.24 11.17
N GLN A 198 -10.87 9.16 10.23
CA GLN A 198 -11.91 10.19 10.16
C GLN A 198 -13.31 9.57 10.02
N SER A 199 -13.46 8.59 9.11
CA SER A 199 -14.73 7.89 8.92
C SER A 199 -15.14 7.07 10.15
N CYS A 200 -14.21 6.40 10.82
CA CYS A 200 -14.46 5.71 12.09
C CYS A 200 -15.04 6.65 13.14
N TYR A 201 -14.39 7.79 13.33
CA TYR A 201 -14.83 8.80 14.29
C TYR A 201 -16.22 9.33 13.97
N LEU A 202 -16.45 9.80 12.74
CA LEU A 202 -17.73 10.41 12.33
C LEU A 202 -18.89 9.43 12.43
N LYS A 203 -18.72 8.19 11.93
CA LYS A 203 -19.75 7.15 12.03
C LYS A 203 -20.03 6.72 13.46
N THR A 204 -19.01 6.67 14.31
CA THR A 204 -19.18 6.37 15.75
C THR A 204 -19.94 7.48 16.45
N LEU A 205 -19.64 8.74 16.14
CA LEU A 205 -20.35 9.89 16.68
C LEU A 205 -21.84 9.88 16.27
N GLU A 206 -22.13 9.58 15.01
CA GLU A 206 -23.51 9.46 14.51
C GLU A 206 -24.25 8.31 15.18
N TYR A 207 -23.65 7.12 15.23
CA TYR A 207 -24.24 5.95 15.87
C TYR A 207 -24.57 6.20 17.35
N THR A 208 -23.64 6.77 18.12
CA THR A 208 -23.82 7.01 19.55
C THR A 208 -24.91 8.05 19.84
N LYS A 209 -25.13 9.02 18.93
CA LYS A 209 -26.24 9.98 19.01
C LYS A 209 -27.59 9.34 18.74
N GLY A 210 -27.66 8.35 17.85
CA GLY A 210 -28.89 7.66 17.49
C GLY A 210 -29.25 6.47 18.39
N ARG A 211 -28.24 5.88 19.08
CA ARG A 211 -28.44 4.69 19.91
C ARG A 211 -28.88 5.08 21.32
N GLU A 212 -30.08 4.64 21.72
CA GLU A 212 -30.61 4.88 23.06
C GLU A 212 -30.41 3.65 23.95
N GLN A 213 -29.97 3.86 25.18
CA GLN A 213 -29.89 2.93 26.28
C GLN A 213 -30.05 3.69 27.62
N PHE A 214 -30.62 3.02 28.62
CA PHE A 214 -30.85 3.64 29.93
C PHE A 214 -31.65 4.94 29.86
N GLY A 215 -32.60 5.03 28.90
CA GLY A 215 -33.52 6.15 28.74
C GLY A 215 -32.96 7.39 28.06
N GLN A 216 -31.77 7.31 27.42
CA GLN A 216 -31.17 8.43 26.71
C GLN A 216 -30.20 7.94 25.63
N PRO A 217 -29.82 8.81 24.65
CA PRO A 217 -28.72 8.54 23.71
C PRO A 217 -27.42 8.20 24.45
N ILE A 218 -26.72 7.16 23.99
CA ILE A 218 -25.47 6.74 24.66
C ILE A 218 -24.36 7.80 24.56
N SER A 219 -24.43 8.71 23.57
CA SER A 219 -23.53 9.87 23.47
C SER A 219 -23.61 10.84 24.68
N ASN A 220 -24.64 10.77 25.52
CA ASN A 220 -24.77 11.60 26.70
C ASN A 220 -23.91 11.10 27.89
N PHE A 221 -23.38 9.87 27.82
CA PHE A 221 -22.50 9.36 28.87
C PHE A 221 -21.09 9.93 28.70
N GLN A 222 -20.60 10.65 29.71
CA GLN A 222 -19.33 11.36 29.70
C GLN A 222 -18.14 10.44 29.33
N VAL A 223 -18.13 9.19 29.82
CA VAL A 223 -17.08 8.21 29.50
C VAL A 223 -17.00 7.91 28.01
N LEU A 224 -18.12 7.88 27.27
CA LEU A 224 -18.14 7.68 25.82
C LEU A 224 -17.74 8.95 25.07
N GLN A 225 -18.11 10.12 25.61
CA GLN A 225 -17.66 11.41 25.04
C GLN A 225 -16.14 11.52 25.08
N HIS A 226 -15.49 11.17 26.19
CA HIS A 226 -14.03 11.20 26.31
C HIS A 226 -13.37 10.29 25.27
N ARG A 227 -13.85 9.06 25.10
CA ARG A 227 -13.32 8.11 24.10
C ARG A 227 -13.47 8.64 22.68
N MET A 228 -14.60 9.26 22.34
CA MET A 228 -14.78 9.89 21.02
C MET A 228 -13.89 11.11 20.82
N VAL A 229 -13.64 11.90 21.86
CA VAL A 229 -12.68 13.01 21.82
C VAL A 229 -11.26 12.50 21.57
N ASP A 230 -10.86 11.41 22.24
CA ASP A 230 -9.55 10.78 22.01
C ASP A 230 -9.43 10.31 20.54
N MET A 231 -10.46 9.64 20.00
CA MET A 231 -10.49 9.24 18.57
C MET A 231 -10.32 10.44 17.62
N TYR A 232 -10.98 11.56 17.92
CA TYR A 232 -10.87 12.79 17.15
C TYR A 232 -9.45 13.36 17.21
N ILE A 233 -8.88 13.48 18.41
CA ILE A 233 -7.51 14.00 18.61
C ILE A 233 -6.49 13.17 17.84
N GLU A 234 -6.57 11.83 17.94
CA GLU A 234 -5.64 10.94 17.25
C GLU A 234 -5.80 11.04 15.72
N SER A 235 -7.01 11.27 15.20
CA SER A 235 -7.26 11.50 13.78
C SER A 235 -6.62 12.82 13.28
N GLU A 236 -6.76 13.92 14.05
CA GLU A 236 -6.19 15.22 13.70
C GLU A 236 -4.65 15.22 13.77
N LEU A 237 -4.08 14.52 14.75
CA LEU A 237 -2.63 14.34 14.84
C LEU A 237 -2.09 13.51 13.68
N ALA A 238 -2.78 12.41 13.30
CA ALA A 238 -2.43 11.61 12.13
C ALA A 238 -2.48 12.45 10.85
N LYS A 239 -3.51 13.30 10.68
CA LYS A 239 -3.64 14.22 9.55
C LYS A 239 -2.48 15.23 9.49
N SER A 240 -2.09 15.78 10.63
CA SER A 240 -0.98 16.72 10.72
C SER A 240 0.36 16.08 10.33
N LEU A 241 0.60 14.84 10.79
CA LEU A 241 1.77 14.06 10.41
C LEU A 241 1.75 13.68 8.92
N LEU A 242 0.58 13.37 8.36
CA LEU A 242 0.42 13.09 6.92
C LEU A 242 0.81 14.32 6.09
N ILE A 243 0.31 15.50 6.44
CA ILE A 243 0.64 16.74 5.72
C ILE A 243 2.16 16.98 5.75
N LYS A 244 2.80 16.79 6.90
CA LYS A 244 4.26 16.94 7.01
C LYS A 244 4.99 15.94 6.12
N ALA A 245 4.68 14.64 6.22
CA ALA A 245 5.33 13.60 5.43
C ALA A 245 5.11 13.80 3.92
N MET A 246 3.90 14.15 3.51
CA MET A 246 3.53 14.43 2.13
C MET A 246 4.37 15.58 1.53
N LEU A 247 4.55 16.68 2.27
CA LEU A 247 5.37 17.80 1.82
C LEU A 247 6.85 17.44 1.72
N GLU A 248 7.38 16.63 2.64
CA GLU A 248 8.77 16.17 2.58
C GLU A 248 9.01 15.24 1.37
N VAL A 249 8.08 14.32 1.08
CA VAL A 249 8.17 13.46 -0.10
C VAL A 249 8.01 14.27 -1.39
N ASN A 250 7.08 15.22 -1.43
CA ASN A 250 6.86 16.08 -2.59
C ASN A 250 8.10 16.95 -2.92
N ASN A 251 8.80 17.41 -1.90
CA ASN A 251 10.01 18.23 -2.03
C ASN A 251 11.29 17.39 -2.18
N GLN A 252 11.18 16.05 -2.18
CA GLN A 252 12.31 15.12 -2.25
C GLN A 252 13.39 15.42 -1.19
N SER A 253 12.98 15.76 0.03
CA SER A 253 13.90 16.15 1.10
C SER A 253 14.66 14.93 1.64
N ASP A 254 15.87 15.16 2.18
CA ASP A 254 16.69 14.13 2.84
C ASP A 254 15.97 13.49 4.04
N GLU A 255 15.01 14.19 4.65
CA GLU A 255 14.24 13.75 5.80
C GLU A 255 12.94 12.99 5.43
N MET A 256 12.64 12.83 4.11
CA MET A 256 11.36 12.24 3.66
C MET A 256 11.11 10.84 4.21
N TYR A 257 12.11 9.97 4.22
CA TYR A 257 11.99 8.59 4.74
C TYR A 257 11.71 8.56 6.24
N LYS A 258 12.30 9.49 6.97
CA LYS A 258 12.12 9.65 8.41
C LYS A 258 10.71 10.12 8.75
N HIS A 259 10.19 11.13 8.04
CA HIS A 259 8.82 11.62 8.26
C HIS A 259 7.75 10.62 7.87
N VAL A 260 7.94 9.87 6.78
CA VAL A 260 7.04 8.77 6.38
C VAL A 260 7.07 7.66 7.44
N SER A 261 8.26 7.33 7.99
CA SER A 261 8.37 6.33 9.05
C SER A 261 7.71 6.78 10.36
N ALA A 262 7.84 8.06 10.75
CA ALA A 262 7.14 8.62 11.90
C ALA A 262 5.61 8.51 11.75
N LEU A 263 5.09 8.90 10.60
CA LEU A 263 3.67 8.79 10.26
C LEU A 263 3.18 7.33 10.33
N LYS A 264 3.90 6.41 9.68
CA LYS A 264 3.51 4.98 9.62
C LYS A 264 3.51 4.34 11.00
N SER A 265 4.52 4.65 11.83
CA SER A 265 4.57 4.20 13.22
C SER A 265 3.37 4.71 14.03
N TYR A 266 3.05 6.00 13.89
CA TYR A 266 1.91 6.63 14.57
C TYR A 266 0.59 5.95 14.19
N ILE A 267 0.32 5.82 12.89
CA ILE A 267 -0.89 5.19 12.36
C ILE A 267 -1.01 3.74 12.79
N GLY A 268 0.06 2.96 12.70
CA GLY A 268 0.05 1.56 13.10
C GLY A 268 -0.30 1.35 14.58
N LYS A 269 -0.01 2.33 15.44
CA LYS A 269 -0.38 2.31 16.85
C LYS A 269 -1.77 2.92 17.10
N TYR A 270 -1.94 4.19 16.79
CA TYR A 270 -3.11 4.97 17.18
C TYR A 270 -4.29 4.80 16.21
N GLY A 271 -4.04 4.52 14.95
CA GLY A 271 -5.08 4.15 13.99
C GLY A 271 -5.78 2.85 14.36
N LYS A 272 -4.99 1.81 14.71
CA LYS A 272 -5.58 0.55 15.23
C LYS A 272 -6.34 0.76 16.54
N LEU A 273 -5.83 1.59 17.43
CA LEU A 273 -6.53 1.90 18.69
C LEU A 273 -7.86 2.59 18.40
N SER A 274 -7.87 3.62 17.56
CA SER A 274 -9.08 4.34 17.16
C SER A 274 -10.13 3.42 16.51
N ALA A 275 -9.71 2.53 15.61
CA ALA A 275 -10.62 1.57 14.99
C ALA A 275 -11.19 0.56 16.00
N LYS A 276 -10.39 0.08 16.97
CA LYS A 276 -10.86 -0.77 18.06
C LYS A 276 -11.87 -0.06 18.98
N GLU A 277 -11.61 1.22 19.27
CA GLU A 277 -12.54 2.05 20.04
C GLU A 277 -13.88 2.21 19.32
N ALA A 278 -13.87 2.44 18.00
CA ALA A 278 -15.07 2.48 17.19
C ALA A 278 -15.89 1.19 17.32
N VAL A 279 -15.26 0.02 17.16
CA VAL A 279 -15.91 -1.29 17.33
C VAL A 279 -16.51 -1.41 18.75
N GLN A 280 -15.76 -1.05 19.77
CA GLN A 280 -16.21 -1.11 21.16
C GLN A 280 -17.42 -0.21 21.43
N LEU A 281 -17.45 1.00 20.88
CA LEU A 281 -18.54 1.97 21.04
C LEU A 281 -19.82 1.55 20.30
N HIS A 282 -19.70 0.74 19.23
CA HIS A 282 -20.83 0.11 18.56
C HIS A 282 -21.34 -1.18 19.26
N GLY A 283 -20.55 -1.72 20.20
CA GLY A 283 -20.88 -2.97 20.89
C GLY A 283 -21.05 -4.15 19.94
N GLY A 284 -22.05 -5.01 20.15
CA GLY A 284 -22.29 -6.18 19.29
C GLY A 284 -22.48 -5.85 17.81
N MET A 285 -23.02 -4.67 17.49
CA MET A 285 -23.17 -4.22 16.10
C MET A 285 -21.82 -3.96 15.43
N GLY A 286 -20.80 -3.54 16.16
CA GLY A 286 -19.47 -3.24 15.62
C GLY A 286 -18.69 -4.45 15.08
N VAL A 287 -19.13 -5.67 15.42
CA VAL A 287 -18.53 -6.93 14.92
C VAL A 287 -19.42 -7.63 13.89
N SER A 288 -20.57 -7.06 13.51
CA SER A 288 -21.42 -7.61 12.46
C SER A 288 -20.85 -7.26 11.08
N GLU A 289 -21.01 -8.17 10.11
CA GLU A 289 -20.56 -7.92 8.71
C GLU A 289 -21.40 -6.84 8.00
N GLU A 290 -22.57 -6.48 8.54
CA GLU A 290 -23.44 -5.44 8.00
C GLU A 290 -22.92 -4.03 8.28
N MET A 291 -22.10 -3.86 9.33
CA MET A 291 -21.57 -2.56 9.75
C MET A 291 -20.14 -2.33 9.22
N MET A 292 -19.94 -1.20 8.58
CA MET A 292 -18.63 -0.82 8.03
C MET A 292 -17.52 -0.72 9.08
N ILE A 293 -17.86 -0.53 10.36
CA ILE A 293 -16.88 -0.33 11.44
C ILE A 293 -15.91 -1.52 11.58
N GLY A 294 -16.44 -2.77 11.48
CA GLY A 294 -15.60 -3.96 11.48
C GLY A 294 -14.64 -4.02 10.30
N HIS A 295 -15.06 -3.58 9.12
CA HIS A 295 -14.23 -3.52 7.92
C HIS A 295 -13.13 -2.45 8.03
N TYR A 296 -13.40 -1.31 8.66
CA TYR A 296 -12.37 -0.31 8.96
C TYR A 296 -11.27 -0.88 9.87
N LEU A 297 -11.63 -1.67 10.90
CA LEU A 297 -10.62 -2.33 11.75
C LEU A 297 -9.80 -3.35 10.96
N LYS A 298 -10.44 -4.18 10.13
CA LYS A 298 -9.76 -5.15 9.26
C LYS A 298 -8.75 -4.45 8.34
N LYS A 299 -9.16 -3.37 7.68
CA LYS A 299 -8.30 -2.56 6.81
C LYS A 299 -7.13 -1.93 7.57
N MET A 300 -7.38 -1.39 8.76
CA MET A 300 -6.31 -0.79 9.58
C MET A 300 -5.27 -1.83 10.02
N ILE A 301 -5.67 -3.07 10.29
CA ILE A 301 -4.74 -4.18 10.59
C ILE A 301 -3.87 -4.50 9.37
N SER A 302 -4.45 -4.57 8.17
CA SER A 302 -3.71 -4.77 6.92
C SER A 302 -2.73 -3.63 6.64
N ILE A 303 -3.16 -2.38 6.80
CA ILE A 303 -2.31 -1.19 6.64
C ILE A 303 -1.10 -1.25 7.60
N ASP A 304 -1.30 -1.63 8.87
CA ASP A 304 -0.16 -1.75 9.81
C ASP A 304 0.84 -2.81 9.37
N ALA A 305 0.38 -3.96 8.86
CA ALA A 305 1.25 -5.05 8.45
C ALA A 305 2.03 -4.79 7.15
N LEU A 306 1.45 -4.01 6.20
CA LEU A 306 2.08 -3.74 4.91
C LEU A 306 3.30 -2.83 5.05
N PHE A 307 4.41 -3.17 4.35
CA PHE A 307 5.67 -2.40 4.26
C PHE A 307 6.39 -2.10 5.57
N GLY A 308 6.05 -2.80 6.64
CA GLY A 308 6.59 -2.58 7.98
C GLY A 308 5.52 -2.13 8.97
N ASN A 309 5.51 -2.76 10.15
CA ASN A 309 4.58 -2.41 11.23
C ASN A 309 5.05 -1.17 12.03
N ALA A 310 4.23 -0.75 13.01
CA ALA A 310 4.53 0.40 13.86
C ALA A 310 5.92 0.34 14.51
N ASP A 311 6.33 -0.82 15.03
CA ASP A 311 7.62 -0.98 15.73
C ASP A 311 8.81 -0.93 14.76
N TYR A 312 8.66 -1.51 13.56
CA TYR A 312 9.67 -1.43 12.50
C TYR A 312 9.91 0.03 12.10
N HIS A 313 8.85 0.78 11.83
CA HIS A 313 8.96 2.17 11.45
C HIS A 313 9.41 3.09 12.59
N LEU A 314 9.09 2.77 13.86
CA LEU A 314 9.63 3.49 15.00
C LEU A 314 11.15 3.34 15.10
N LYS A 315 11.68 2.14 14.88
CA LYS A 315 13.13 1.89 14.84
C LYS A 315 13.79 2.66 13.68
N LYS A 316 13.17 2.63 12.50
CA LYS A 316 13.66 3.33 11.31
C LYS A 316 13.63 4.86 11.48
N PHE A 317 12.68 5.39 12.23
CA PHE A 317 12.62 6.82 12.58
C PHE A 317 13.74 7.24 13.56
N ALA A 318 14.10 6.33 14.47
CA ALA A 318 15.08 6.59 15.53
C ALA A 318 16.55 6.39 15.10
N SER A 319 16.79 5.70 13.96
CA SER A 319 18.13 5.53 13.37
C SER A 319 18.56 6.74 12.54
#